data_4813b2888f112c233291041a65894829
#
_entry.id   4813b2888f112c233291041a65894829
#
_cell.length_a   1.000
_cell.length_b   1.000
_cell.length_c   1.000
_cell.angle_alpha   90.00
_cell.angle_beta   90.00
_cell.angle_gamma   90.00
#
_symmetry.space_group_name_H-M   'P 1'
#
loop_
_entity.id
_entity.type
_entity.pdbx_description
1 polymer ?
#
loop_
_entity_poly.entity_id
_entity_poly.type
_entity_poly.pdbx_seq_one_letter_code
_entity_poly.pdbx_strand_id
1 'polypeptide(L)'
;MYFTGLEASREPVKSNADSGDGGGVDIDLGFTVGLEMPFGESVRWAADEGFDYIELLLDGKYARERIADRRDSMRTALEDAGVDLVVHLPFTVDPGSPFTPVREGAVAEFVAGMDLAADLGATKVVFHPSSDAWDIGWSDAERREYIHDSVDELVPAAVDRGVEPCLENLVSSYYDVTTFPALLERYSDASMTFDTSHALLTGMDEQDMAGFIRDHAGRISHLHLVDTRGGGDEHLPVGMGHIDFETVLSGLAETNWSGTATLEIGTEDYDTIALGKKHVEDVLARV
;
A
#
# COMPACT_ATOMS: atom_id res chain seq x y z
N MET A 1 27.30 23.31 36.56
CA MET A 1 28.02 23.33 35.28
C MET A 1 27.03 22.84 34.23
N TYR A 2 26.53 23.73 33.42
CA TYR A 2 25.47 23.52 32.43
C TYR A 2 26.03 22.81 31.22
N PHE A 3 25.34 21.78 30.70
CA PHE A 3 25.45 21.40 29.30
C PHE A 3 24.07 21.41 28.68
N THR A 4 23.92 22.40 27.80
CA THR A 4 22.78 22.70 26.97
C THR A 4 22.64 21.68 25.85
N GLY A 5 21.36 21.34 25.55
CA GLY A 5 20.95 20.46 24.46
C GLY A 5 21.41 20.93 23.08
N LEU A 6 21.57 19.96 22.21
CA LEU A 6 21.57 20.13 20.77
C LEU A 6 20.31 19.41 20.24
N GLU A 7 19.28 20.21 19.98
CA GLU A 7 18.20 19.81 19.09
C GLU A 7 18.78 19.74 17.66
N ALA A 8 18.90 18.55 17.15
CA ALA A 8 19.16 18.34 15.73
C ALA A 8 17.82 18.45 14.98
N SER A 9 17.51 19.65 14.49
CA SER A 9 16.47 19.85 13.49
C SER A 9 16.90 19.15 12.19
N ARG A 10 16.24 18.06 11.83
CA ARG A 10 16.35 17.47 10.50
C ARG A 10 15.73 18.45 9.49
N GLU A 11 16.54 18.98 8.60
CA GLU A 11 16.03 19.60 7.38
C GLU A 11 15.50 18.49 6.46
N PRO A 12 14.35 18.70 5.77
CA PRO A 12 13.89 17.75 4.79
C PRO A 12 14.93 17.60 3.68
N VAL A 13 15.20 16.37 3.29
CA VAL A 13 16.04 16.03 2.14
C VAL A 13 15.44 16.73 0.92
N LYS A 14 16.18 17.64 0.33
CA LYS A 14 15.76 18.32 -0.89
C LYS A 14 15.80 17.30 -2.02
N SER A 15 14.61 16.98 -2.56
CA SER A 15 14.51 16.36 -3.88
C SER A 15 15.26 17.22 -4.88
N ASN A 16 16.12 16.61 -5.68
CA ASN A 16 16.74 17.25 -6.85
C ASN A 16 15.68 17.43 -7.93
N ALA A 17 14.79 18.42 -7.74
CA ALA A 17 13.92 18.88 -8.79
C ALA A 17 14.71 19.84 -9.67
N ASP A 18 15.29 19.32 -10.75
CA ASP A 18 15.60 20.14 -11.92
C ASP A 18 14.32 20.20 -12.76
N SER A 19 13.49 21.20 -12.44
CA SER A 19 12.16 21.37 -13.05
C SER A 19 12.28 21.88 -14.47
N GLY A 20 12.26 20.96 -15.42
CA GLY A 20 11.74 21.22 -16.75
C GLY A 20 10.21 21.32 -16.65
N ASP A 21 9.66 22.41 -17.16
CA ASP A 21 8.23 22.71 -17.28
C ASP A 21 7.55 21.70 -18.23
N GLY A 22 7.10 20.58 -17.67
CA GLY A 22 6.30 19.53 -18.31
C GLY A 22 5.64 18.74 -17.19
N GLY A 23 4.31 18.84 -17.06
CA GLY A 23 3.53 18.13 -16.07
C GLY A 23 3.76 16.62 -16.21
N GLY A 24 4.68 16.07 -15.44
CA GLY A 24 4.94 14.64 -15.34
C GLY A 24 4.34 14.10 -14.04
N VAL A 25 3.96 12.84 -14.06
CA VAL A 25 3.53 12.11 -12.86
C VAL A 25 4.75 11.89 -11.97
N ASP A 26 4.66 12.24 -10.69
CA ASP A 26 5.74 12.04 -9.71
C ASP A 26 5.39 10.82 -8.85
N ILE A 27 5.99 9.68 -9.19
CA ILE A 27 5.72 8.40 -8.54
C ILE A 27 6.99 7.86 -7.89
N ASP A 28 6.93 7.64 -6.58
CA ASP A 28 7.89 6.78 -5.91
C ASP A 28 7.52 5.32 -6.16
N LEU A 29 8.46 4.54 -6.70
CA LEU A 29 8.25 3.12 -7.01
C LEU A 29 8.83 2.21 -5.92
N GLY A 30 8.03 1.22 -5.52
CA GLY A 30 8.43 0.15 -4.62
C GLY A 30 8.02 -1.23 -5.10
N PHE A 31 8.33 -2.24 -4.32
CA PHE A 31 7.84 -3.61 -4.54
C PHE A 31 7.57 -4.31 -3.22
N THR A 32 6.65 -5.28 -3.24
CA THR A 32 6.37 -6.12 -2.07
C THR A 32 7.49 -7.12 -1.84
N VAL A 33 8.07 -7.10 -0.63
CA VAL A 33 9.07 -8.10 -0.22
C VAL A 33 8.39 -9.45 -0.02
N GLY A 34 8.66 -10.40 -0.90
CA GLY A 34 8.14 -11.76 -0.83
C GLY A 34 8.48 -12.46 0.49
N LEU A 35 7.58 -13.34 0.94
CA LEU A 35 7.69 -13.97 2.28
C LEU A 35 8.96 -14.82 2.45
N GLU A 36 9.59 -15.30 1.38
CA GLU A 36 10.86 -16.05 1.45
C GLU A 36 12.09 -15.17 1.15
N MET A 37 11.93 -13.93 0.66
CA MET A 37 13.04 -13.01 0.36
C MET A 37 13.70 -12.50 1.65
N PRO A 38 15.05 -12.49 1.77
CA PRO A 38 15.72 -11.95 2.96
C PRO A 38 15.63 -10.42 3.00
N PHE A 39 15.07 -9.84 4.07
CA PHE A 39 14.83 -8.39 4.20
C PHE A 39 16.04 -7.52 3.84
N GLY A 40 17.19 -7.75 4.50
CA GLY A 40 18.39 -6.93 4.27
C GLY A 40 19.02 -7.11 2.88
N GLU A 41 18.74 -8.20 2.17
CA GLU A 41 19.08 -8.38 0.76
C GLU A 41 18.14 -7.59 -0.12
N SER A 42 16.83 -7.68 0.13
CA SER A 42 15.80 -6.95 -0.60
C SER A 42 16.00 -5.44 -0.51
N VAL A 43 16.33 -4.92 0.68
CA VAL A 43 16.64 -3.49 0.88
C VAL A 43 17.85 -3.04 0.06
N ARG A 44 18.96 -3.80 0.09
CA ARG A 44 20.14 -3.46 -0.70
C ARG A 44 19.86 -3.52 -2.20
N TRP A 45 19.17 -4.57 -2.62
CA TRP A 45 18.79 -4.74 -4.02
C TRP A 45 17.86 -3.61 -4.48
N ALA A 46 16.89 -3.21 -3.65
CA ALA A 46 16.03 -2.06 -3.93
C ALA A 46 16.85 -0.79 -4.22
N ALA A 47 17.83 -0.48 -3.38
CA ALA A 47 18.72 0.66 -3.57
C ALA A 47 19.55 0.55 -4.86
N ASP A 48 20.10 -0.65 -5.15
CA ASP A 48 20.94 -0.89 -6.33
C ASP A 48 20.12 -0.77 -7.64
N GLU A 49 18.86 -1.19 -7.64
CA GLU A 49 17.94 -1.10 -8.78
C GLU A 49 17.18 0.24 -8.86
N GLY A 50 17.39 1.14 -7.88
CA GLY A 50 16.76 2.45 -7.85
C GLY A 50 15.26 2.41 -7.59
N PHE A 51 14.83 1.54 -6.67
CA PHE A 51 13.52 1.65 -6.03
C PHE A 51 13.59 2.67 -4.89
N ASP A 52 12.52 3.43 -4.71
CA ASP A 52 12.44 4.46 -3.68
C ASP A 52 12.11 3.86 -2.31
N TYR A 53 11.32 2.78 -2.30
CA TYR A 53 10.90 2.09 -1.08
C TYR A 53 10.68 0.60 -1.31
N ILE A 54 10.48 -0.11 -0.21
CA ILE A 54 9.94 -1.47 -0.21
C ILE A 54 8.62 -1.51 0.56
N GLU A 55 7.74 -2.43 0.19
CA GLU A 55 6.55 -2.74 0.98
C GLU A 55 6.72 -4.06 1.70
N LEU A 56 6.49 -4.05 3.02
CA LEU A 56 6.64 -5.20 3.89
C LEU A 56 5.28 -5.70 4.37
N LEU A 57 4.89 -6.90 3.94
CA LEU A 57 3.72 -7.58 4.48
C LEU A 57 4.04 -8.18 5.86
N LEU A 58 3.31 -7.77 6.88
CA LEU A 58 3.47 -8.28 8.25
C LEU A 58 2.81 -9.66 8.44
N ASP A 59 3.17 -10.61 7.60
CA ASP A 59 2.68 -11.98 7.68
C ASP A 59 3.83 -13.00 7.52
N GLY A 60 3.53 -14.27 7.69
CA GLY A 60 4.49 -15.35 7.55
C GLY A 60 5.73 -15.18 8.42
N LYS A 61 6.92 -15.14 7.80
CA LYS A 61 8.19 -14.92 8.51
C LYS A 61 8.39 -13.47 8.96
N TYR A 62 7.62 -12.54 8.40
CA TYR A 62 7.60 -11.13 8.78
C TYR A 62 6.44 -10.77 9.71
N ALA A 63 5.67 -11.75 10.19
CA ALA A 63 4.68 -11.51 11.21
C ALA A 63 5.33 -10.75 12.39
N ARG A 64 4.64 -9.74 12.90
CA ARG A 64 5.11 -8.77 13.89
C ARG A 64 5.92 -9.41 15.03
N GLU A 65 5.41 -10.48 15.63
CA GLU A 65 6.09 -11.16 16.75
C GLU A 65 7.40 -11.83 16.36
N ARG A 66 7.56 -12.22 15.07
CA ARG A 66 8.76 -12.89 14.57
C ARG A 66 9.90 -11.92 14.24
N ILE A 67 9.58 -10.66 14.02
CA ILE A 67 10.55 -9.63 13.65
C ILE A 67 10.82 -8.61 14.74
N ALA A 68 10.09 -8.68 15.87
CA ALA A 68 10.19 -7.72 16.97
C ALA A 68 11.64 -7.52 17.47
N ASP A 69 12.41 -8.60 17.61
CA ASP A 69 13.81 -8.55 18.06
C ASP A 69 14.79 -8.05 16.99
N ARG A 70 14.34 -7.93 15.72
CA ARG A 70 15.17 -7.49 14.58
C ARG A 70 14.88 -6.06 14.13
N ARG A 71 13.88 -5.39 14.72
CA ARG A 71 13.39 -4.08 14.25
C ARG A 71 14.51 -3.04 14.14
N ASP A 72 15.42 -2.96 15.13
CA ASP A 72 16.51 -1.99 15.08
C ASP A 72 17.49 -2.26 13.94
N SER A 73 17.79 -3.52 13.64
CA SER A 73 18.62 -3.89 12.50
C SER A 73 17.92 -3.70 11.16
N MET A 74 16.60 -3.88 11.10
CA MET A 74 15.79 -3.63 9.90
C MET A 74 15.74 -2.13 9.62
N ARG A 75 15.46 -1.30 10.62
CA ARG A 75 15.48 0.16 10.49
C ARG A 75 16.85 0.67 10.04
N THR A 76 17.94 0.20 10.67
CA THR A 76 19.30 0.58 10.25
C THR A 76 19.58 0.20 8.80
N ALA A 77 19.12 -0.97 8.35
CA ALA A 77 19.31 -1.39 6.96
C ALA A 77 18.61 -0.46 5.96
N LEU A 78 17.38 0.00 6.28
CA LEU A 78 16.64 0.98 5.48
C LEU A 78 17.35 2.35 5.46
N GLU A 79 17.73 2.85 6.64
CA GLU A 79 18.43 4.13 6.80
C GLU A 79 19.77 4.14 6.04
N ASP A 80 20.57 3.08 6.15
CA ASP A 80 21.88 2.96 5.50
C ASP A 80 21.77 2.87 3.97
N ALA A 81 20.69 2.26 3.48
CA ALA A 81 20.43 2.13 2.04
C ALA A 81 19.71 3.35 1.44
N GLY A 82 19.08 4.20 2.26
CA GLY A 82 18.25 5.30 1.81
C GLY A 82 16.97 4.86 1.13
N VAL A 83 16.42 3.70 1.56
CA VAL A 83 15.18 3.11 1.03
C VAL A 83 14.06 3.31 2.05
N ASP A 84 12.95 3.87 1.63
CA ASP A 84 11.79 4.08 2.49
C ASP A 84 10.99 2.79 2.71
N LEU A 85 9.98 2.83 3.58
CA LEU A 85 9.16 1.69 3.95
C LEU A 85 7.67 2.03 3.89
N VAL A 86 6.91 1.17 3.23
CA VAL A 86 5.46 1.00 3.38
C VAL A 86 5.22 -0.32 4.07
N VAL A 87 4.24 -0.40 4.95
CA VAL A 87 3.89 -1.63 5.65
C VAL A 87 2.48 -2.05 5.28
N HIS A 88 2.34 -3.28 4.81
CA HIS A 88 1.05 -3.91 4.64
C HIS A 88 0.72 -4.72 5.90
N LEU A 89 -0.40 -4.40 6.56
CA LEU A 89 -0.87 -5.14 7.73
C LEU A 89 -1.35 -6.54 7.31
N PRO A 90 -1.39 -7.53 8.24
CA PRO A 90 -1.67 -8.90 7.87
C PRO A 90 -3.08 -9.05 7.26
N PHE A 91 -3.16 -9.50 6.00
CA PHE A 91 -4.42 -9.71 5.29
C PHE A 91 -5.23 -10.92 5.80
N THR A 92 -4.58 -11.82 6.56
CA THR A 92 -5.22 -13.01 7.16
C THR A 92 -5.98 -12.71 8.45
N VAL A 93 -5.96 -11.46 8.92
CA VAL A 93 -6.66 -11.00 10.12
C VAL A 93 -7.96 -10.30 9.70
N ASP A 94 -9.11 -10.73 10.23
CA ASP A 94 -10.45 -10.26 9.85
C ASP A 94 -10.95 -9.08 10.71
N PRO A 95 -10.75 -7.82 10.27
CA PRO A 95 -11.22 -6.66 11.03
C PRO A 95 -12.75 -6.49 10.96
N GLY A 96 -13.42 -7.11 10.00
CA GLY A 96 -14.88 -7.09 9.85
C GLY A 96 -15.57 -8.33 10.41
N SER A 97 -14.94 -9.05 11.34
CA SER A 97 -15.54 -10.24 11.94
C SER A 97 -16.86 -9.92 12.65
N PRO A 98 -17.93 -10.73 12.45
CA PRO A 98 -19.18 -10.58 13.17
C PRO A 98 -19.04 -10.92 14.65
N PHE A 99 -17.95 -11.59 15.04
CA PHE A 99 -17.69 -12.02 16.41
C PHE A 99 -16.82 -10.97 17.13
N THR A 100 -17.40 -10.21 18.05
CA THR A 100 -16.75 -9.12 18.76
C THR A 100 -15.35 -9.47 19.29
N PRO A 101 -15.10 -10.60 19.99
CA PRO A 101 -13.75 -10.90 20.49
C PRO A 101 -12.71 -11.14 19.36
N VAL A 102 -13.15 -11.60 18.17
CA VAL A 102 -12.27 -11.77 16.99
C VAL A 102 -11.96 -10.41 16.42
N ARG A 103 -12.97 -9.56 16.24
CA ARG A 103 -12.81 -8.20 15.73
C ARG A 103 -11.94 -7.34 16.65
N GLU A 104 -12.16 -7.37 17.96
CA GLU A 104 -11.30 -6.68 18.94
C GLU A 104 -9.86 -7.18 18.89
N GLY A 105 -9.65 -8.50 18.70
CA GLY A 105 -8.34 -9.09 18.51
C GLY A 105 -7.66 -8.65 17.22
N ALA A 106 -8.43 -8.51 16.12
CA ALA A 106 -7.95 -8.01 14.85
C ALA A 106 -7.49 -6.55 14.97
N VAL A 107 -8.31 -5.69 15.58
CA VAL A 107 -7.95 -4.29 15.85
C VAL A 107 -6.68 -4.22 16.71
N ALA A 108 -6.57 -5.02 17.77
CA ALA A 108 -5.39 -5.03 18.60
C ALA A 108 -4.12 -5.46 17.85
N GLU A 109 -4.21 -6.45 16.95
CA GLU A 109 -3.07 -6.87 16.12
C GLU A 109 -2.68 -5.80 15.11
N PHE A 110 -3.65 -5.15 14.45
CA PHE A 110 -3.38 -4.07 13.52
C PHE A 110 -2.73 -2.87 14.20
N VAL A 111 -3.24 -2.45 15.35
CA VAL A 111 -2.64 -1.36 16.15
C VAL A 111 -1.20 -1.70 16.54
N ALA A 112 -0.93 -2.93 16.97
CA ALA A 112 0.42 -3.36 17.30
C ALA A 112 1.33 -3.46 16.04
N GLY A 113 0.75 -3.77 14.88
CA GLY A 113 1.43 -3.69 13.58
C GLY A 113 1.80 -2.26 13.21
N MET A 114 0.89 -1.30 13.45
CA MET A 114 1.14 0.13 13.27
C MET A 114 2.23 0.67 14.20
N ASP A 115 2.29 0.19 15.46
CA ASP A 115 3.40 0.51 16.38
C ASP A 115 4.74 0.07 15.78
N LEU A 116 4.80 -1.16 15.25
CA LEU A 116 6.01 -1.67 14.60
C LEU A 116 6.33 -0.89 13.32
N ALA A 117 5.35 -0.56 12.49
CA ALA A 117 5.53 0.23 11.29
C ALA A 117 6.16 1.60 11.61
N ALA A 118 5.63 2.30 12.60
CA ALA A 118 6.18 3.57 13.08
C ALA A 118 7.60 3.42 13.63
N ASP A 119 7.87 2.37 14.42
CA ASP A 119 9.21 2.05 14.94
C ASP A 119 10.24 1.77 13.84
N LEU A 120 9.80 1.19 12.72
CA LEU A 120 10.62 0.95 11.54
C LEU A 120 10.80 2.19 10.65
N GLY A 121 10.03 3.24 10.87
CA GLY A 121 10.05 4.46 10.09
C GLY A 121 9.19 4.40 8.83
N ALA A 122 8.17 3.54 8.79
CA ALA A 122 7.23 3.47 7.68
C ALA A 122 6.46 4.79 7.51
N THR A 123 6.21 5.16 6.26
CA THR A 123 5.42 6.36 5.92
C THR A 123 3.94 6.05 5.84
N LYS A 124 3.59 4.83 5.42
CA LYS A 124 2.21 4.38 5.20
C LYS A 124 1.98 3.00 5.80
N VAL A 125 0.72 2.75 6.14
CA VAL A 125 0.22 1.41 6.46
C VAL A 125 -0.96 1.10 5.55
N VAL A 126 -0.85 0.00 4.80
CA VAL A 126 -1.94 -0.54 3.96
C VAL A 126 -2.69 -1.58 4.74
N PHE A 127 -4.01 -1.58 4.67
CA PHE A 127 -4.83 -2.64 5.22
C PHE A 127 -6.18 -2.79 4.51
N HIS A 128 -6.70 -3.99 4.60
CA HIS A 128 -7.96 -4.37 4.00
C HIS A 128 -9.15 -4.01 4.91
N PRO A 129 -10.10 -3.17 4.46
CA PRO A 129 -11.38 -3.01 5.13
C PRO A 129 -12.29 -4.21 4.76
N SER A 130 -11.92 -5.40 5.24
CA SER A 130 -12.49 -6.69 4.84
C SER A 130 -13.32 -7.34 5.93
N SER A 131 -14.16 -8.30 5.54
CA SER A 131 -14.92 -9.17 6.42
C SER A 131 -15.04 -10.56 5.81
N ASP A 132 -14.61 -11.58 6.56
CA ASP A 132 -14.79 -13.00 6.24
C ASP A 132 -16.15 -13.55 6.70
N ALA A 133 -17.07 -12.67 7.13
CA ALA A 133 -18.40 -13.06 7.54
C ALA A 133 -19.14 -13.73 6.37
N TRP A 134 -19.69 -14.91 6.64
CA TRP A 134 -20.35 -15.73 5.63
C TRP A 134 -21.60 -15.03 5.05
N ASP A 135 -21.61 -14.83 3.74
CA ASP A 135 -22.63 -14.07 3.00
C ASP A 135 -24.06 -14.62 3.08
N ILE A 136 -24.22 -15.93 3.38
CA ILE A 136 -25.53 -16.52 3.66
C ILE A 136 -26.06 -16.11 5.05
N GLY A 137 -25.14 -15.80 5.98
CA GLY A 137 -25.46 -15.48 7.38
C GLY A 137 -25.54 -14.00 7.69
N TRP A 138 -24.81 -13.18 6.94
CA TRP A 138 -24.70 -11.74 7.16
C TRP A 138 -24.81 -10.96 5.85
N SER A 139 -25.64 -9.94 5.85
CA SER A 139 -25.79 -9.02 4.72
C SER A 139 -24.54 -8.13 4.55
N ASP A 140 -24.38 -7.55 3.35
CA ASP A 140 -23.34 -6.56 3.09
C ASP A 140 -23.44 -5.34 4.02
N ALA A 141 -24.65 -4.95 4.41
CA ALA A 141 -24.85 -3.85 5.36
C ALA A 141 -24.26 -4.18 6.74
N GLU A 142 -24.52 -5.40 7.26
CA GLU A 142 -23.95 -5.85 8.54
C GLU A 142 -22.44 -5.98 8.47
N ARG A 143 -21.90 -6.51 7.36
CA ARG A 143 -20.43 -6.58 7.15
C ARG A 143 -19.79 -5.20 7.16
N ARG A 144 -20.40 -4.20 6.50
CA ARG A 144 -19.94 -2.82 6.53
C ARG A 144 -19.96 -2.23 7.94
N GLU A 145 -21.00 -2.51 8.74
CA GLU A 145 -21.04 -2.06 10.13
C GLU A 145 -19.87 -2.63 10.95
N TYR A 146 -19.58 -3.93 10.82
CA TYR A 146 -18.44 -4.54 11.52
C TYR A 146 -17.09 -3.96 11.08
N ILE A 147 -16.93 -3.69 9.78
CA ILE A 147 -15.75 -3.02 9.25
C ILE A 147 -15.64 -1.60 9.82
N HIS A 148 -16.75 -0.86 9.86
CA HIS A 148 -16.75 0.49 10.44
C HIS A 148 -16.37 0.50 11.91
N ASP A 149 -16.87 -0.46 12.70
CA ASP A 149 -16.49 -0.57 14.11
C ASP A 149 -14.96 -0.64 14.28
N SER A 150 -14.26 -1.34 13.39
CA SER A 150 -12.80 -1.47 13.44
C SER A 150 -12.09 -0.26 12.84
N VAL A 151 -12.53 0.22 11.68
CA VAL A 151 -11.88 1.35 10.98
C VAL A 151 -12.01 2.65 11.79
N ASP A 152 -13.11 2.81 12.56
CA ASP A 152 -13.31 3.93 13.51
C ASP A 152 -12.19 3.99 14.58
N GLU A 153 -11.55 2.85 14.92
CA GLU A 153 -10.41 2.76 15.82
C GLU A 153 -9.06 2.80 15.08
N LEU A 154 -8.97 2.14 13.92
CA LEU A 154 -7.71 1.94 13.21
C LEU A 154 -7.19 3.21 12.53
N VAL A 155 -8.06 4.00 11.90
CA VAL A 155 -7.63 5.23 11.22
C VAL A 155 -7.02 6.24 12.21
N PRO A 156 -7.68 6.58 13.34
CA PRO A 156 -7.05 7.44 14.33
C PRO A 156 -5.77 6.84 14.92
N ALA A 157 -5.72 5.51 15.12
CA ALA A 157 -4.53 4.85 15.65
C ALA A 157 -3.31 4.99 14.74
N ALA A 158 -3.48 4.93 13.42
CA ALA A 158 -2.41 5.16 12.45
C ALA A 158 -1.94 6.62 12.47
N VAL A 159 -2.88 7.56 12.41
CA VAL A 159 -2.61 9.00 12.46
C VAL A 159 -1.84 9.40 13.72
N ASP A 160 -2.26 8.90 14.89
CA ASP A 160 -1.59 9.16 16.17
C ASP A 160 -0.12 8.67 16.21
N ARG A 161 0.22 7.69 15.36
CA ARG A 161 1.57 7.15 15.19
C ARG A 161 2.39 7.82 14.10
N GLY A 162 1.77 8.76 13.38
CA GLY A 162 2.41 9.48 12.28
C GLY A 162 2.61 8.63 11.02
N VAL A 163 1.81 7.57 10.84
CA VAL A 163 1.76 6.77 9.61
C VAL A 163 0.44 7.01 8.89
N GLU A 164 0.49 7.13 7.57
CA GLU A 164 -0.71 7.36 6.76
C GLU A 164 -1.51 6.05 6.62
N PRO A 165 -2.80 6.02 7.03
CA PRO A 165 -3.65 4.85 6.83
C PRO A 165 -4.15 4.80 5.39
N CYS A 166 -3.81 3.75 4.65
CA CYS A 166 -4.22 3.50 3.29
C CYS A 166 -5.16 2.28 3.26
N LEU A 167 -6.42 2.53 2.90
CA LEU A 167 -7.43 1.48 2.76
C LEU A 167 -7.40 0.96 1.33
N GLU A 168 -7.33 -0.37 1.16
CA GLU A 168 -7.24 -0.98 -0.16
C GLU A 168 -8.59 -1.46 -0.68
N ASN A 169 -8.90 -1.19 -1.97
CA ASN A 169 -10.07 -1.75 -2.63
C ASN A 169 -9.86 -3.24 -2.89
N LEU A 170 -10.91 -4.02 -2.64
CA LEU A 170 -10.88 -5.48 -2.71
C LEU A 170 -11.92 -6.02 -3.71
N VAL A 171 -11.76 -7.28 -4.05
CA VAL A 171 -12.81 -8.05 -4.75
C VAL A 171 -13.85 -8.48 -3.71
N SER A 172 -14.79 -7.60 -3.40
CA SER A 172 -15.83 -7.88 -2.42
C SER A 172 -17.19 -7.34 -2.86
N SER A 173 -18.28 -7.88 -2.29
CA SER A 173 -19.64 -7.39 -2.55
C SER A 173 -20.00 -6.18 -1.69
N TYR A 174 -19.23 -5.90 -0.64
CA TYR A 174 -19.54 -4.85 0.32
C TYR A 174 -18.68 -3.59 0.14
N TYR A 175 -17.40 -3.72 -0.26
CA TYR A 175 -16.51 -2.62 -0.61
C TYR A 175 -15.65 -2.97 -1.82
N ASP A 176 -16.28 -2.92 -2.99
CA ASP A 176 -15.56 -2.89 -4.26
C ASP A 176 -15.11 -1.46 -4.58
N VAL A 177 -14.35 -1.31 -5.66
CA VAL A 177 -13.83 -0.02 -6.09
C VAL A 177 -14.92 1.02 -6.32
N THR A 178 -16.12 0.63 -6.78
CA THR A 178 -17.22 1.57 -7.09
C THR A 178 -17.90 2.13 -5.83
N THR A 179 -17.88 1.39 -4.74
CA THR A 179 -18.45 1.78 -3.44
C THR A 179 -17.42 2.39 -2.48
N PHE A 180 -16.14 2.29 -2.82
CA PHE A 180 -15.02 2.75 -2.01
C PHE A 180 -15.02 4.27 -1.71
N PRO A 181 -15.44 5.16 -2.62
CA PRO A 181 -15.54 6.59 -2.32
C PRO A 181 -16.40 6.91 -1.10
N ALA A 182 -17.48 6.16 -0.88
CA ALA A 182 -18.34 6.34 0.31
C ALA A 182 -17.63 5.97 1.62
N LEU A 183 -16.71 4.98 1.59
CA LEU A 183 -15.85 4.66 2.72
C LEU A 183 -14.88 5.82 3.01
N LEU A 184 -14.24 6.36 1.98
CA LEU A 184 -13.31 7.48 2.11
C LEU A 184 -13.98 8.79 2.56
N GLU A 185 -15.24 9.03 2.18
CA GLU A 185 -16.02 10.17 2.69
C GLU A 185 -16.21 10.10 4.20
N ARG A 186 -16.39 8.90 4.76
CA ARG A 186 -16.51 8.68 6.20
C ARG A 186 -15.18 8.88 6.93
N TYR A 187 -14.06 8.50 6.31
CA TYR A 187 -12.73 8.51 6.91
C TYR A 187 -11.81 9.51 6.20
N SER A 188 -11.99 10.81 6.49
CA SER A 188 -11.24 11.90 5.82
C SER A 188 -9.73 11.83 6.02
N ASP A 189 -9.28 11.21 7.11
CA ASP A 189 -7.86 11.08 7.48
C ASP A 189 -7.21 9.81 6.90
N ALA A 190 -7.98 8.99 6.19
CA ALA A 190 -7.47 7.84 5.45
C ALA A 190 -7.34 8.15 3.97
N SER A 191 -6.40 7.54 3.31
CA SER A 191 -6.24 7.52 1.86
C SER A 191 -6.62 6.16 1.28
N MET A 192 -6.66 6.07 -0.04
CA MET A 192 -6.90 4.83 -0.76
C MET A 192 -5.58 4.25 -1.26
N THR A 193 -5.42 2.94 -1.10
CA THR A 193 -4.59 2.12 -1.96
C THR A 193 -5.48 1.63 -3.10
N PHE A 194 -5.17 2.05 -4.35
CA PHE A 194 -5.89 1.58 -5.52
C PHE A 194 -5.16 0.40 -6.13
N ASP A 195 -5.76 -0.79 -5.99
CA ASP A 195 -5.28 -2.02 -6.62
C ASP A 195 -5.92 -2.21 -7.98
N THR A 196 -5.08 -2.40 -9.01
CA THR A 196 -5.47 -2.50 -10.41
C THR A 196 -6.10 -3.84 -10.78
N SER A 197 -5.63 -4.95 -10.19
CA SER A 197 -6.21 -6.27 -10.43
C SER A 197 -7.59 -6.40 -9.79
N HIS A 198 -7.73 -5.90 -8.55
CA HIS A 198 -9.01 -5.89 -7.84
C HIS A 198 -10.06 -5.02 -8.56
N ALA A 199 -9.64 -3.89 -9.14
CA ALA A 199 -10.53 -3.05 -9.93
C ALA A 199 -11.01 -3.78 -11.21
N LEU A 200 -10.11 -4.44 -11.95
CA LEU A 200 -10.48 -5.26 -13.11
C LEU A 200 -11.44 -6.39 -12.73
N LEU A 201 -11.12 -7.13 -11.65
CA LEU A 201 -11.92 -8.28 -11.20
C LEU A 201 -13.31 -7.91 -10.69
N THR A 202 -13.50 -6.64 -10.28
CA THR A 202 -14.82 -6.10 -9.92
C THR A 202 -15.57 -5.47 -11.09
N GLY A 203 -15.00 -5.54 -12.30
CA GLY A 203 -15.66 -5.22 -13.56
C GLY A 203 -15.36 -3.85 -14.15
N MET A 204 -14.36 -3.12 -13.63
CA MET A 204 -13.85 -1.94 -14.30
C MET A 204 -13.01 -2.34 -15.52
N ASP A 205 -13.17 -1.66 -16.63
CA ASP A 205 -12.19 -1.68 -17.70
C ASP A 205 -11.12 -0.59 -17.46
N GLU A 206 -10.08 -0.55 -18.31
CA GLU A 206 -8.94 0.34 -18.12
C GLU A 206 -9.34 1.84 -18.27
N GLN A 207 -10.37 2.14 -19.06
CA GLN A 207 -10.91 3.50 -19.19
C GLN A 207 -11.67 3.92 -17.93
N ASP A 208 -12.42 2.99 -17.35
CA ASP A 208 -13.10 3.18 -16.06
C ASP A 208 -12.08 3.41 -14.93
N MET A 209 -10.98 2.64 -14.91
CA MET A 209 -9.90 2.82 -13.95
C MET A 209 -9.23 4.19 -14.09
N ALA A 210 -8.87 4.59 -15.33
CA ALA A 210 -8.28 5.90 -15.59
C ALA A 210 -9.22 7.04 -15.17
N GLY A 211 -10.52 6.91 -15.46
CA GLY A 211 -11.55 7.84 -15.01
C GLY A 211 -11.66 7.92 -13.49
N PHE A 212 -11.69 6.77 -12.82
CA PHE A 212 -11.75 6.71 -11.36
C PHE A 212 -10.52 7.34 -10.70
N ILE A 213 -9.32 7.01 -11.18
CA ILE A 213 -8.07 7.57 -10.68
C ILE A 213 -8.10 9.10 -10.82
N ARG A 214 -8.45 9.62 -11.99
CA ARG A 214 -8.57 11.07 -12.24
C ARG A 214 -9.55 11.74 -11.29
N ASP A 215 -10.73 11.17 -11.13
CA ASP A 215 -11.81 11.76 -10.35
C ASP A 215 -11.55 11.69 -8.84
N HIS A 216 -10.72 10.73 -8.38
CA HIS A 216 -10.40 10.51 -6.98
C HIS A 216 -8.92 10.69 -6.64
N ALA A 217 -8.11 11.29 -7.53
CA ALA A 217 -6.66 11.49 -7.36
C ALA A 217 -6.27 12.07 -6.00
N GLY A 218 -7.04 13.02 -5.47
CA GLY A 218 -6.78 13.63 -4.16
C GLY A 218 -7.06 12.73 -2.95
N ARG A 219 -7.55 11.51 -3.17
CA ARG A 219 -7.82 10.51 -2.12
C ARG A 219 -7.03 9.22 -2.32
N ILE A 220 -6.40 9.04 -3.47
CA ILE A 220 -5.48 7.94 -3.76
C ILE A 220 -4.07 8.43 -3.44
N SER A 221 -3.40 7.84 -2.47
CA SER A 221 -2.00 8.16 -2.14
C SER A 221 -1.05 7.00 -2.41
N HIS A 222 -1.61 5.83 -2.69
CA HIS A 222 -0.88 4.60 -2.93
C HIS A 222 -1.53 3.78 -4.03
N LEU A 223 -0.72 3.09 -4.82
CA LEU A 223 -1.18 2.17 -5.87
C LEU A 223 -0.56 0.80 -5.64
N HIS A 224 -1.36 -0.26 -5.82
CA HIS A 224 -0.85 -1.59 -6.09
C HIS A 224 -0.95 -1.84 -7.59
N LEU A 225 0.21 -1.93 -8.24
CA LEU A 225 0.31 -2.24 -9.66
C LEU A 225 0.42 -3.75 -9.82
N VAL A 226 -0.71 -4.37 -10.02
CA VAL A 226 -0.89 -5.82 -10.13
C VAL A 226 -1.52 -6.11 -11.48
N ASP A 227 -0.92 -7.02 -12.26
CA ASP A 227 -1.52 -7.48 -13.50
C ASP A 227 -2.23 -8.81 -13.33
N THR A 228 -3.24 -9.07 -14.14
CA THR A 228 -4.01 -10.31 -14.15
C THR A 228 -4.54 -10.61 -15.54
N ARG A 229 -4.85 -11.88 -15.80
CA ARG A 229 -5.55 -12.30 -17.01
C ARG A 229 -7.09 -12.28 -16.85
N GLY A 230 -7.56 -11.79 -15.71
CA GLY A 230 -8.99 -11.69 -15.39
C GLY A 230 -9.65 -12.96 -14.87
N GLY A 231 -8.87 -14.01 -14.64
CA GLY A 231 -9.38 -15.28 -14.08
C GLY A 231 -9.39 -15.34 -12.55
N GLY A 232 -8.73 -14.41 -11.90
CA GLY A 232 -8.55 -14.30 -10.46
C GLY A 232 -7.46 -13.29 -10.14
N ASP A 233 -7.21 -13.08 -8.88
CA ASP A 233 -6.12 -12.25 -8.40
C ASP A 233 -4.80 -13.03 -8.49
N GLU A 234 -4.09 -12.83 -9.63
CA GLU A 234 -2.94 -13.64 -10.01
C GLU A 234 -1.60 -13.02 -9.57
N HIS A 235 -1.59 -11.77 -9.13
CA HIS A 235 -0.38 -10.99 -8.78
C HIS A 235 0.74 -11.10 -9.83
N LEU A 236 0.37 -10.94 -11.12
CA LEU A 236 1.33 -10.99 -12.21
C LEU A 236 2.14 -9.68 -12.30
N PRO A 237 3.40 -9.76 -12.75
CA PRO A 237 4.16 -8.58 -13.10
C PRO A 237 3.45 -7.72 -14.14
N VAL A 238 3.55 -6.41 -14.00
CA VAL A 238 3.01 -5.44 -14.96
C VAL A 238 3.47 -5.77 -16.39
N GLY A 239 2.53 -5.91 -17.31
CA GLY A 239 2.75 -6.31 -18.69
C GLY A 239 2.77 -7.82 -18.97
N MET A 240 2.50 -8.67 -17.96
CA MET A 240 2.38 -10.13 -18.12
C MET A 240 0.92 -10.64 -18.07
N GLY A 241 -0.03 -9.78 -17.76
CA GLY A 241 -1.45 -10.04 -17.80
C GLY A 241 -2.14 -9.37 -18.99
N HIS A 242 -3.33 -8.83 -18.75
CA HIS A 242 -4.16 -8.21 -19.79
C HIS A 242 -4.42 -6.73 -19.55
N ILE A 243 -4.01 -6.15 -18.42
CA ILE A 243 -4.27 -4.74 -18.10
C ILE A 243 -3.41 -3.82 -19.00
N ASP A 244 -4.04 -2.89 -19.69
CA ASP A 244 -3.37 -1.82 -20.42
C ASP A 244 -2.98 -0.70 -19.43
N PHE A 245 -1.80 -0.82 -18.85
CA PHE A 245 -1.28 0.14 -17.88
C PHE A 245 -1.04 1.53 -18.48
N GLU A 246 -0.82 1.66 -19.79
CA GLU A 246 -0.71 2.98 -20.43
C GLU A 246 -2.03 3.73 -20.34
N THR A 247 -3.14 3.04 -20.59
CA THR A 247 -4.47 3.61 -20.40
C THR A 247 -4.75 3.91 -18.92
N VAL A 248 -4.50 2.97 -18.02
CA VAL A 248 -4.76 3.15 -16.56
C VAL A 248 -3.97 4.33 -16.00
N LEU A 249 -2.65 4.39 -16.24
CA LEU A 249 -1.78 5.43 -15.67
C LEU A 249 -1.96 6.79 -16.34
N SER A 250 -2.60 6.86 -17.53
CA SER A 250 -2.98 8.14 -18.12
C SER A 250 -3.90 8.97 -17.21
N GLY A 251 -4.71 8.31 -16.39
CA GLY A 251 -5.55 8.96 -15.37
C GLY A 251 -4.75 9.78 -14.36
N LEU A 252 -3.52 9.35 -14.02
CA LEU A 252 -2.63 10.10 -13.12
C LEU A 252 -2.04 11.33 -13.81
N ALA A 253 -1.60 11.18 -15.05
CA ALA A 253 -0.94 12.25 -15.82
C ALA A 253 -1.83 13.50 -15.98
N GLU A 254 -3.15 13.32 -16.01
CA GLU A 254 -4.12 14.41 -16.11
C GLU A 254 -4.30 15.20 -14.81
N THR A 255 -3.74 14.74 -13.68
CA THR A 255 -4.06 15.29 -12.35
C THR A 255 -2.88 15.92 -11.62
N ASN A 256 -1.66 15.86 -12.13
CA ASN A 256 -0.43 16.17 -11.40
C ASN A 256 -0.32 15.37 -10.09
N TRP A 257 -0.73 14.12 -10.11
CA TRP A 257 -0.69 13.25 -8.95
C TRP A 257 0.74 12.95 -8.51
N SER A 258 0.95 12.88 -7.20
CA SER A 258 2.19 12.39 -6.59
C SER A 258 1.85 11.40 -5.50
N GLY A 259 2.60 10.33 -5.41
CA GLY A 259 2.40 9.29 -4.41
C GLY A 259 3.29 8.06 -4.65
N THR A 260 2.96 6.98 -3.99
CA THR A 260 3.72 5.73 -4.02
C THR A 260 2.99 4.68 -4.87
N ALA A 261 3.74 3.86 -5.60
CA ALA A 261 3.20 2.72 -6.35
C ALA A 261 4.04 1.46 -6.09
N THR A 262 3.42 0.43 -5.56
CA THR A 262 4.05 -0.87 -5.28
C THR A 262 3.82 -1.83 -6.44
N LEU A 263 4.87 -2.46 -6.92
CA LEU A 263 4.78 -3.69 -7.70
C LEU A 263 4.44 -4.84 -6.74
N GLU A 264 3.15 -5.15 -6.62
CA GLU A 264 2.68 -6.23 -5.77
C GLU A 264 2.63 -7.55 -6.57
N ILE A 265 3.79 -8.16 -6.72
CA ILE A 265 3.99 -9.29 -7.63
C ILE A 265 4.17 -10.57 -6.82
N GLY A 266 3.43 -11.62 -7.17
CA GLY A 266 3.53 -12.95 -6.55
C GLY A 266 4.80 -13.72 -6.94
N THR A 267 5.99 -13.10 -6.80
CA THR A 267 7.28 -13.71 -7.10
C THR A 267 8.35 -13.35 -6.07
N GLU A 268 9.37 -14.18 -5.99
CA GLU A 268 10.58 -13.93 -5.19
C GLU A 268 11.81 -13.76 -6.08
N ASP A 269 11.60 -13.71 -7.40
CA ASP A 269 12.66 -13.56 -8.40
C ASP A 269 12.91 -12.08 -8.70
N TYR A 270 14.05 -11.58 -8.28
CA TYR A 270 14.47 -10.19 -8.46
C TYR A 270 14.50 -9.76 -9.94
N ASP A 271 14.90 -10.65 -10.86
CA ASP A 271 14.92 -10.33 -12.30
C ASP A 271 13.50 -10.08 -12.84
N THR A 272 12.52 -10.82 -12.33
CA THR A 272 11.10 -10.64 -12.67
C THR A 272 10.56 -9.31 -12.11
N ILE A 273 10.94 -8.94 -10.88
CA ILE A 273 10.56 -7.66 -10.27
C ILE A 273 11.18 -6.49 -11.06
N ALA A 274 12.47 -6.58 -11.42
CA ALA A 274 13.14 -5.57 -12.24
C ALA A 274 12.50 -5.40 -13.62
N LEU A 275 12.01 -6.49 -14.23
CA LEU A 275 11.29 -6.43 -15.49
C LEU A 275 9.95 -5.67 -15.34
N GLY A 276 9.21 -5.92 -14.25
CA GLY A 276 7.99 -5.17 -13.92
C GLY A 276 8.27 -3.68 -13.75
N LYS A 277 9.33 -3.31 -12.99
CA LYS A 277 9.77 -1.92 -12.82
C LYS A 277 10.03 -1.24 -14.17
N LYS A 278 10.86 -1.89 -14.99
CA LYS A 278 11.17 -1.36 -16.32
C LYS A 278 9.91 -1.13 -17.16
N HIS A 279 8.94 -2.03 -17.09
CA HIS A 279 7.70 -1.88 -17.85
C HIS A 279 6.89 -0.67 -17.38
N VAL A 280 6.79 -0.46 -16.05
CA VAL A 280 6.12 0.72 -15.47
C VAL A 280 6.84 2.01 -15.89
N GLU A 281 8.18 2.06 -15.81
CA GLU A 281 8.98 3.22 -16.25
C GLU A 281 8.78 3.51 -17.74
N ASP A 282 8.77 2.47 -18.58
CA ASP A 282 8.51 2.60 -20.02
C ASP A 282 7.08 3.11 -20.32
N VAL A 283 6.09 2.77 -19.48
CA VAL A 283 4.71 3.30 -19.55
C VAL A 283 4.69 4.77 -19.12
N LEU A 284 5.24 5.09 -17.96
CA LEU A 284 5.27 6.46 -17.41
C LEU A 284 5.98 7.45 -18.34
N ALA A 285 6.96 6.98 -19.10
CA ALA A 285 7.63 7.81 -20.11
C ALA A 285 6.76 8.14 -21.34
N ARG A 286 5.58 7.51 -21.49
CA ARG A 286 4.64 7.72 -22.60
C ARG A 286 3.38 8.49 -22.21
N VAL A 287 3.05 8.53 -20.95
CA VAL A 287 1.89 9.25 -20.38
C VAL A 287 2.33 10.56 -19.73
#